data_18925ddaa804bd71c2ac6cb3fece1d7f
#
_entry.id   18925ddaa804bd71c2ac6cb3fece1d7f
#
_cell.length_a   1.000
_cell.length_b   1.000
_cell.length_c   1.000
_cell.angle_alpha   90.00
_cell.angle_beta   90.00
_cell.angle_gamma   90.00
#
_symmetry.space_group_name_H-M   'P 1'
#
loop_
_entity.id
_entity.type
_entity.pdbx_description
1 polymer ?
#
loop_
_entity_poly.entity_id
_entity_poly.type
_entity_poly.pdbx_seq_one_letter_code
_entity_poly.pdbx_strand_id
1 'polypeptide(L)'
;MLSFMPSCTPLMGRVRVSIPSLSQSVTQRPYTVSQGCELNTPDFEAVKIWSGNMGKTATHAIVYAQLYTPDGACQGLHSFVVPIRDPKTLHCVPGVVVGDMGEKLGLNGIDNGFLSFNKYRIPREYLLNKTGDVTPEGKYVTPYKDPSKRFGASLGALSGGRVGITGMCVCNLKLCMPIAIRYSAVRRQFGPTDTEEIPVIEYQLQQWRLIPYLAATYVLEHFSDSFFMDYASLRISIMVGDKSERSAELGKEIHALSCASKPLAGWIARDAIQECREACGGHGYFGVNRLGVLRNDNDPNCTYEGDNNVILQQTSNYLLSLLDKLSSGKKIDSPLESVNFLNDMKNILSSRFTPTSVAQCMDPEVSINAFRWLVCRLLVDSSQRFQSQMKKGSDGFTARNNSQAYYCRSLALAYIELTVLERFVTLLREGKDGEDVPADLVPVLARIAALFGLWRLEKHLTTLYQGGYISGNEPPKLIQEAILHLCYELKDDAVALVDAIAPTDFILNSPIGKSDGQIYKNLYSAMIQGPNALERPSYWKEFVNKPVIGSKSKL
;
A
#
# COMPACT_ATOMS: atom_id res chain seq x y z
N MET A 1 -1.90 -17.86 -6.66
CA MET A 1 -3.04 -17.83 -5.70
C MET A 1 -4.34 -18.39 -6.27
N LEU A 2 -4.53 -18.39 -7.57
CA LEU A 2 -5.71 -18.99 -8.21
C LEU A 2 -5.78 -20.53 -8.10
N SER A 3 -4.66 -21.22 -7.85
CA SER A 3 -4.62 -22.68 -7.63
C SER A 3 -4.82 -23.12 -6.18
N PHE A 4 -5.08 -22.19 -5.26
CA PHE A 4 -5.32 -22.45 -3.85
C PHE A 4 -6.74 -22.05 -3.40
N MET A 5 -7.75 -22.35 -4.20
CA MET A 5 -9.04 -22.60 -3.58
C MET A 5 -8.97 -24.02 -3.00
N PRO A 6 -9.00 -24.20 -1.68
CA PRO A 6 -9.31 -25.50 -1.15
C PRO A 6 -10.65 -25.91 -1.78
N SER A 7 -10.72 -27.15 -2.27
CA SER A 7 -11.99 -27.86 -2.41
C SER A 7 -12.90 -27.44 -1.27
N CYS A 8 -14.20 -27.36 -1.48
CA CYS A 8 -15.20 -26.94 -0.48
C CYS A 8 -15.19 -27.80 0.80
N THR A 9 -14.05 -28.28 1.25
CA THR A 9 -13.83 -28.86 2.56
C THR A 9 -14.27 -27.82 3.60
N PRO A 10 -15.07 -28.18 4.59
CA PRO A 10 -15.54 -27.28 5.63
C PRO A 10 -14.35 -26.74 6.40
N LEU A 11 -13.81 -25.60 5.97
CA LEU A 11 -12.94 -24.79 6.78
C LEU A 11 -13.83 -24.21 7.88
N MET A 12 -13.64 -24.66 9.12
CA MET A 12 -14.17 -23.99 10.31
C MET A 12 -13.92 -22.49 10.15
N GLY A 13 -14.92 -21.65 10.44
CA GLY A 13 -14.72 -20.21 10.44
C GLY A 13 -15.16 -19.43 9.19
N ARG A 14 -16.05 -19.92 8.34
CA ARG A 14 -16.62 -19.13 7.21
C ARG A 14 -18.12 -18.97 7.33
N VAL A 15 -18.62 -17.74 7.11
CA VAL A 15 -20.05 -17.50 6.97
C VAL A 15 -20.59 -18.36 5.84
N ARG A 16 -21.65 -19.11 6.12
CA ARG A 16 -22.32 -19.99 5.18
C ARG A 16 -23.65 -19.36 4.75
N VAL A 17 -23.95 -19.48 3.48
CA VAL A 17 -25.26 -19.20 2.92
C VAL A 17 -25.79 -20.50 2.38
N SER A 18 -26.88 -20.99 2.96
CA SER A 18 -27.56 -22.19 2.50
C SER A 18 -28.93 -21.85 1.92
N ILE A 19 -29.31 -22.56 0.87
CA ILE A 19 -30.66 -22.54 0.33
C ILE A 19 -31.38 -23.74 0.91
N PRO A 20 -32.41 -23.53 1.75
CA PRO A 20 -33.14 -24.64 2.36
C PRO A 20 -33.82 -25.52 1.30
N SER A 21 -33.84 -26.84 1.51
CA SER A 21 -34.61 -27.77 0.69
C SER A 21 -36.11 -27.51 0.87
N LEU A 22 -36.90 -27.78 -0.18
CA LEU A 22 -38.39 -27.59 -0.21
C LEU A 22 -39.17 -28.39 0.86
N SER A 23 -38.51 -29.31 1.58
CA SER A 23 -39.14 -30.21 2.55
C SER A 23 -39.20 -29.72 3.99
N GLN A 24 -38.63 -28.55 4.32
CA GLN A 24 -38.72 -28.00 5.68
C GLN A 24 -39.83 -26.95 5.78
N SER A 25 -41.08 -27.41 6.02
CA SER A 25 -42.21 -26.57 6.39
C SER A 25 -42.01 -25.99 7.78
N VAL A 26 -41.81 -24.67 7.87
CA VAL A 26 -41.94 -23.92 9.12
C VAL A 26 -43.20 -23.10 9.02
N THR A 27 -44.22 -23.50 9.81
CA THR A 27 -45.46 -22.79 10.04
C THR A 27 -45.22 -21.43 10.66
N GLN A 28 -45.83 -20.42 10.07
CA GLN A 28 -46.05 -19.03 10.49
C GLN A 28 -45.09 -17.95 9.93
N ARG A 29 -45.43 -17.49 8.72
CA ARG A 29 -45.63 -16.11 8.24
C ARG A 29 -45.82 -16.09 6.72
N PRO A 30 -46.53 -15.10 6.11
CA PRO A 30 -46.99 -15.16 4.73
C PRO A 30 -45.90 -14.74 3.70
N TYR A 31 -44.79 -15.40 3.71
CA TYR A 31 -43.82 -15.39 2.61
C TYR A 31 -43.53 -16.85 2.24
N THR A 32 -43.86 -17.20 1.03
CA THR A 32 -43.66 -18.54 0.47
C THR A 32 -42.23 -19.00 0.66
N VAL A 33 -42.06 -20.07 1.42
CA VAL A 33 -40.81 -20.63 1.95
C VAL A 33 -39.79 -21.13 0.86
N SER A 34 -40.13 -21.01 -0.42
CA SER A 34 -39.39 -21.62 -1.53
C SER A 34 -38.29 -20.74 -2.18
N GLN A 35 -38.00 -19.54 -1.70
CA GLN A 35 -37.17 -18.58 -2.45
C GLN A 35 -36.14 -17.78 -1.62
N GLY A 36 -35.71 -18.26 -0.46
CA GLY A 36 -34.81 -17.51 0.41
C GLY A 36 -33.43 -18.16 0.60
N CYS A 37 -32.44 -17.35 0.93
CA CYS A 37 -31.11 -17.78 1.38
C CYS A 37 -31.01 -17.61 2.89
N GLU A 38 -30.40 -18.56 3.60
CA GLU A 38 -30.12 -18.48 5.02
C GLU A 38 -28.63 -18.21 5.25
N LEU A 39 -28.31 -17.10 5.92
CA LEU A 39 -26.96 -16.74 6.32
C LEU A 39 -26.72 -17.21 7.75
N ASN A 40 -25.59 -17.87 7.98
CA ASN A 40 -25.19 -18.32 9.31
C ASN A 40 -23.68 -18.13 9.53
N THR A 41 -23.33 -17.56 10.68
CA THR A 41 -21.95 -17.49 11.19
C THR A 41 -21.79 -18.66 12.17
N PRO A 42 -21.11 -19.74 11.79
CA PRO A 42 -21.11 -20.99 12.57
C PRO A 42 -20.44 -20.86 13.93
N ASP A 43 -19.43 -19.99 14.02
CA ASP A 43 -18.59 -19.78 15.22
C ASP A 43 -18.01 -18.35 15.23
N PHE A 44 -17.35 -17.99 16.32
CA PHE A 44 -16.73 -16.69 16.49
C PHE A 44 -15.63 -16.41 15.45
N GLU A 45 -14.92 -17.41 14.98
CA GLU A 45 -13.84 -17.27 13.99
C GLU A 45 -14.38 -16.87 12.61
N ALA A 46 -15.67 -17.10 12.36
CA ALA A 46 -16.35 -16.71 11.12
C ALA A 46 -16.93 -15.28 11.13
N VAL A 47 -16.82 -14.54 12.23
CA VAL A 47 -17.32 -13.16 12.35
C VAL A 47 -16.63 -12.28 11.32
N LYS A 48 -17.40 -11.46 10.60
CA LYS A 48 -16.89 -10.45 9.67
C LYS A 48 -16.47 -9.23 10.44
N ILE A 49 -15.29 -8.68 10.12
CA ILE A 49 -14.72 -7.52 10.82
C ILE A 49 -14.12 -6.52 9.82
N TRP A 50 -13.82 -5.33 10.28
CA TRP A 50 -13.09 -4.24 9.62
C TRP A 50 -13.85 -3.39 8.62
N SER A 51 -15.06 -3.71 8.21
CA SER A 51 -15.78 -2.86 7.25
C SER A 51 -16.05 -1.48 7.82
N GLY A 52 -15.67 -0.44 7.08
CA GLY A 52 -15.99 0.95 7.43
C GLY A 52 -17.49 1.25 7.31
N ASN A 53 -17.97 2.18 8.12
CA ASN A 53 -19.36 2.57 8.27
C ASN A 53 -20.31 1.45 8.78
N MET A 54 -19.79 0.24 8.97
CA MET A 54 -20.59 -0.89 9.43
C MET A 54 -20.88 -0.82 10.93
N GLY A 55 -20.01 -0.18 11.72
CA GLY A 55 -20.12 -0.13 13.18
C GLY A 55 -21.36 0.59 13.68
N LYS A 56 -21.78 1.67 13.03
CA LYS A 56 -22.86 2.57 13.50
C LYS A 56 -23.98 2.79 12.49
N THR A 57 -23.67 3.09 11.24
CA THR A 57 -24.60 3.77 10.32
C THR A 57 -25.06 2.95 9.12
N ALA A 58 -24.28 1.97 8.66
CA ALA A 58 -24.66 1.16 7.51
C ALA A 58 -25.94 0.37 7.78
N THR A 59 -26.91 0.48 6.87
CA THR A 59 -28.19 -0.28 6.90
C THR A 59 -28.09 -1.57 6.11
N HIS A 60 -27.20 -1.64 5.12
CA HIS A 60 -26.93 -2.79 4.28
C HIS A 60 -25.42 -3.06 4.19
N ALA A 61 -25.06 -4.32 4.00
CA ALA A 61 -23.69 -4.74 3.75
C ALA A 61 -23.60 -5.64 2.51
N ILE A 62 -22.50 -5.53 1.75
CA ILE A 62 -22.17 -6.55 0.76
C ILE A 62 -21.36 -7.63 1.48
N VAL A 63 -21.98 -8.80 1.61
CA VAL A 63 -21.43 -9.93 2.35
C VAL A 63 -20.88 -10.98 1.38
N TYR A 64 -19.60 -11.27 1.49
CA TYR A 64 -18.97 -12.40 0.79
C TYR A 64 -19.05 -13.64 1.66
N ALA A 65 -19.70 -14.70 1.16
CA ALA A 65 -19.93 -15.93 1.91
C ALA A 65 -19.88 -17.16 1.00
N GLN A 66 -19.69 -18.35 1.59
CA GLN A 66 -19.73 -19.62 0.88
C GLN A 66 -21.19 -19.99 0.60
N LEU A 67 -21.53 -20.17 -0.68
CA LEU A 67 -22.88 -20.57 -1.12
C LEU A 67 -22.99 -22.10 -1.15
N TYR A 68 -24.00 -22.61 -0.48
CA TYR A 68 -24.40 -24.02 -0.50
C TYR A 68 -25.76 -24.18 -1.14
N THR A 69 -25.87 -25.09 -2.11
CA THR A 69 -27.13 -25.47 -2.76
C THR A 69 -27.91 -26.50 -1.93
N PRO A 70 -29.21 -26.76 -2.21
CA PRO A 70 -30.05 -27.68 -1.42
C PRO A 70 -29.53 -29.11 -1.36
N ASP A 71 -28.74 -29.52 -2.35
CA ASP A 71 -28.05 -30.82 -2.40
C ASP A 71 -26.79 -30.88 -1.51
N GLY A 72 -26.48 -29.80 -0.77
CA GLY A 72 -25.31 -29.69 0.07
C GLY A 72 -24.02 -29.34 -0.69
N ALA A 73 -24.04 -29.15 -1.99
CA ALA A 73 -22.86 -28.81 -2.78
C ALA A 73 -22.42 -27.35 -2.49
N CYS A 74 -21.12 -27.18 -2.21
CA CYS A 74 -20.53 -25.84 -2.07
C CYS A 74 -20.18 -25.27 -3.44
N GLN A 75 -20.77 -24.14 -3.79
CA GLN A 75 -20.53 -23.41 -5.03
C GLN A 75 -19.40 -22.36 -4.89
N GLY A 76 -18.77 -22.28 -3.71
CA GLY A 76 -17.68 -21.33 -3.43
C GLY A 76 -18.18 -19.95 -3.05
N LEU A 77 -17.28 -18.96 -3.11
CA LEU A 77 -17.53 -17.59 -2.65
C LEU A 77 -18.47 -16.84 -3.58
N HIS A 78 -19.52 -16.26 -3.01
CA HIS A 78 -20.49 -15.39 -3.66
C HIS A 78 -20.74 -14.15 -2.82
N SER A 79 -21.31 -13.11 -3.41
CA SER A 79 -21.63 -11.84 -2.76
C SER A 79 -23.12 -11.60 -2.68
N PHE A 80 -23.56 -11.08 -1.55
CA PHE A 80 -24.96 -10.84 -1.24
C PHE A 80 -25.16 -9.42 -0.71
N VAL A 81 -26.23 -8.74 -1.12
CA VAL A 81 -26.68 -7.49 -0.50
C VAL A 81 -27.53 -7.85 0.71
N VAL A 82 -27.07 -7.53 1.91
CA VAL A 82 -27.70 -7.98 3.15
C VAL A 82 -28.13 -6.80 4.00
N PRO A 83 -29.45 -6.63 4.28
CA PRO A 83 -29.93 -5.68 5.29
C PRO A 83 -29.38 -6.07 6.66
N ILE A 84 -28.74 -5.15 7.37
CA ILE A 84 -28.17 -5.37 8.70
C ILE A 84 -28.80 -4.49 9.78
N ARG A 85 -29.38 -3.35 9.39
CA ARG A 85 -30.14 -2.46 10.28
C ARG A 85 -31.40 -1.96 9.61
N ASP A 86 -32.38 -1.66 10.44
CA ASP A 86 -33.57 -0.94 10.02
C ASP A 86 -33.20 0.51 9.64
N PRO A 87 -33.55 0.98 8.42
CA PRO A 87 -33.13 2.29 7.93
C PRO A 87 -33.76 3.48 8.66
N LYS A 88 -34.81 3.28 9.46
CA LYS A 88 -35.52 4.34 10.21
C LYS A 88 -34.99 4.46 11.65
N THR A 89 -34.64 3.34 12.25
CA THR A 89 -34.26 3.27 13.67
C THR A 89 -32.78 2.98 13.90
N LEU A 90 -32.05 2.49 12.88
CA LEU A 90 -30.69 1.98 12.92
C LEU A 90 -30.49 0.81 13.90
N HIS A 91 -31.57 0.24 14.45
CA HIS A 91 -31.46 -1.00 15.22
C HIS A 91 -31.12 -2.19 14.33
N CYS A 92 -30.36 -3.13 14.87
CA CYS A 92 -30.04 -4.37 14.17
C CYS A 92 -31.34 -5.14 13.84
N VAL A 93 -31.40 -5.71 12.66
CA VAL A 93 -32.51 -6.60 12.30
C VAL A 93 -32.41 -7.93 13.07
N PRO A 94 -33.53 -8.60 13.39
CA PRO A 94 -33.48 -9.89 14.11
C PRO A 94 -32.63 -10.93 13.40
N GLY A 95 -31.77 -11.62 14.14
CA GLY A 95 -30.83 -12.60 13.59
C GLY A 95 -29.49 -12.02 13.11
N VAL A 96 -29.30 -10.70 13.22
CA VAL A 96 -28.05 -10.02 12.90
C VAL A 96 -27.47 -9.37 14.15
N VAL A 97 -26.18 -9.59 14.39
CA VAL A 97 -25.41 -8.83 15.39
C VAL A 97 -24.36 -8.01 14.65
N VAL A 98 -24.43 -6.71 14.81
CA VAL A 98 -23.48 -5.76 14.22
C VAL A 98 -23.15 -4.65 15.19
N GLY A 99 -21.88 -4.31 15.31
CA GLY A 99 -21.40 -3.30 16.25
C GLY A 99 -20.06 -2.70 15.82
N ASP A 100 -19.64 -1.68 16.56
CA ASP A 100 -18.39 -0.96 16.38
C ASP A 100 -17.26 -1.70 17.08
N MET A 101 -16.10 -1.81 16.44
CA MET A 101 -14.89 -2.43 17.02
C MET A 101 -14.19 -1.56 18.05
N GLY A 102 -14.51 -0.26 18.12
CA GLY A 102 -13.88 0.69 19.02
C GLY A 102 -12.64 1.36 18.45
N GLU A 103 -11.79 1.87 19.35
CA GLU A 103 -10.59 2.63 19.00
C GLU A 103 -9.55 1.77 18.29
N LYS A 104 -8.93 2.36 17.27
CA LYS A 104 -7.84 1.80 16.47
C LYS A 104 -6.59 2.66 16.63
N LEU A 105 -5.47 2.20 16.06
CA LEU A 105 -4.22 2.98 16.05
C LEU A 105 -4.39 4.35 15.39
N GLY A 106 -5.14 4.42 14.29
CA GLY A 106 -5.47 5.62 13.54
C GLY A 106 -6.81 5.50 12.83
N LEU A 107 -7.17 6.50 12.01
CA LEU A 107 -8.43 6.57 11.26
C LEU A 107 -9.66 6.40 12.17
N ASN A 108 -9.64 6.97 13.38
CA ASN A 108 -10.70 6.83 14.37
C ASN A 108 -11.98 7.61 14.04
N GLY A 109 -11.95 8.44 12.98
CA GLY A 109 -13.15 9.03 12.40
C GLY A 109 -14.03 8.03 11.62
N ILE A 110 -13.53 6.81 11.34
CA ILE A 110 -14.26 5.74 10.65
C ILE A 110 -14.68 4.70 11.69
N ASP A 111 -15.98 4.35 11.72
CA ASP A 111 -16.55 3.31 12.55
C ASP A 111 -16.37 1.93 11.87
N ASN A 112 -15.25 1.29 12.10
CA ASN A 112 -15.05 -0.08 11.65
C ASN A 112 -15.90 -1.05 12.49
N GLY A 113 -16.64 -1.93 11.81
CA GLY A 113 -17.60 -2.80 12.47
C GLY A 113 -17.25 -4.28 12.45
N PHE A 114 -17.95 -5.02 13.29
CA PHE A 114 -18.03 -6.48 13.24
C PHE A 114 -19.46 -6.92 12.93
N LEU A 115 -19.65 -8.11 12.31
CA LEU A 115 -20.92 -8.60 11.82
C LEU A 115 -20.99 -10.11 11.92
N SER A 116 -22.08 -10.62 12.51
CA SER A 116 -22.40 -12.05 12.53
C SER A 116 -23.90 -12.31 12.27
N PHE A 117 -24.21 -13.51 11.81
CA PHE A 117 -25.54 -13.95 11.44
C PHE A 117 -25.93 -15.20 12.21
N ASN A 118 -27.13 -15.24 12.77
CA ASN A 118 -27.73 -16.41 13.36
C ASN A 118 -28.96 -16.82 12.54
N LYS A 119 -28.78 -17.74 11.58
CA LYS A 119 -29.81 -18.25 10.68
C LYS A 119 -30.69 -17.15 10.06
N TYR A 120 -30.03 -16.06 9.68
CA TYR A 120 -30.71 -14.88 9.10
C TYR A 120 -31.13 -15.16 7.67
N ARG A 121 -32.41 -14.92 7.36
CA ARG A 121 -32.96 -15.19 6.02
C ARG A 121 -33.11 -13.91 5.20
N ILE A 122 -32.67 -14.00 3.95
CA ILE A 122 -32.80 -12.94 2.93
C ILE A 122 -33.47 -13.51 1.66
N PRO A 123 -34.10 -12.68 0.84
CA PRO A 123 -34.56 -13.07 -0.49
C PRO A 123 -33.42 -13.59 -1.38
N ARG A 124 -33.72 -14.56 -2.25
CA ARG A 124 -32.75 -15.10 -3.22
C ARG A 124 -32.19 -14.01 -4.15
N GLU A 125 -33.03 -13.04 -4.49
CA GLU A 125 -32.72 -11.90 -5.36
C GLU A 125 -31.63 -10.98 -4.79
N TYR A 126 -31.26 -11.14 -3.51
CA TYR A 126 -30.16 -10.41 -2.88
C TYR A 126 -28.78 -11.00 -3.20
N LEU A 127 -28.74 -12.16 -3.86
CA LEU A 127 -27.51 -12.67 -4.49
C LEU A 127 -27.10 -11.76 -5.66
N LEU A 128 -25.88 -11.25 -5.65
CA LEU A 128 -25.28 -10.54 -6.78
C LEU A 128 -24.87 -11.56 -7.85
N ASN A 129 -25.74 -11.79 -8.81
CA ASN A 129 -25.76 -12.97 -9.69
C ASN A 129 -24.97 -12.82 -11.00
N LYS A 130 -24.19 -11.77 -11.19
CA LYS A 130 -23.41 -11.56 -12.44
C LYS A 130 -22.49 -12.74 -12.80
N THR A 131 -21.93 -13.41 -11.81
CA THR A 131 -20.96 -14.51 -12.00
C THR A 131 -21.51 -15.90 -11.72
N GLY A 132 -22.66 -15.99 -11.11
CA GLY A 132 -23.37 -17.24 -10.80
C GLY A 132 -24.66 -16.97 -10.07
N ASP A 133 -25.71 -17.71 -10.39
CA ASP A 133 -27.06 -17.57 -9.85
C ASP A 133 -27.61 -18.91 -9.36
N VAL A 134 -28.68 -18.85 -8.62
CA VAL A 134 -29.47 -20.02 -8.21
C VAL A 134 -30.89 -19.84 -8.69
N THR A 135 -31.41 -20.82 -9.43
CA THR A 135 -32.80 -20.78 -9.93
C THR A 135 -33.80 -20.94 -8.77
N PRO A 136 -35.10 -20.60 -8.97
CA PRO A 136 -36.13 -20.83 -7.97
C PRO A 136 -36.21 -22.29 -7.46
N GLU A 137 -35.82 -23.25 -8.30
CA GLU A 137 -35.79 -24.67 -7.99
C GLU A 137 -34.54 -25.08 -7.18
N GLY A 138 -33.65 -24.12 -6.88
CA GLY A 138 -32.43 -24.36 -6.12
C GLY A 138 -31.25 -24.85 -6.94
N LYS A 139 -31.34 -24.84 -8.29
CA LYS A 139 -30.27 -25.27 -9.18
C LYS A 139 -29.26 -24.14 -9.40
N TYR A 140 -27.97 -24.42 -9.22
CA TYR A 140 -26.90 -23.45 -9.51
C TYR A 140 -26.64 -23.35 -11.02
N VAL A 141 -26.50 -22.10 -11.50
CA VAL A 141 -26.17 -21.77 -12.90
C VAL A 141 -25.07 -20.72 -12.96
N THR A 142 -24.12 -20.89 -13.88
CA THR A 142 -23.01 -19.93 -14.05
C THR A 142 -22.50 -19.95 -15.49
N PRO A 143 -22.09 -18.80 -16.06
CA PRO A 143 -21.45 -18.73 -17.36
C PRO A 143 -19.98 -19.23 -17.32
N TYR A 144 -19.40 -19.43 -16.15
CA TYR A 144 -18.01 -19.84 -15.98
C TYR A 144 -17.90 -21.36 -15.78
N LYS A 145 -17.24 -22.05 -16.71
CA LYS A 145 -16.92 -23.48 -16.56
C LYS A 145 -15.87 -23.74 -15.49
N ASP A 146 -14.97 -22.77 -15.27
CA ASP A 146 -13.86 -22.87 -14.31
C ASP A 146 -14.13 -21.96 -13.08
N PRO A 147 -14.25 -22.52 -11.86
CA PRO A 147 -14.44 -21.76 -10.62
C PRO A 147 -13.34 -20.73 -10.38
N SER A 148 -12.10 -20.98 -10.82
CA SER A 148 -10.97 -20.06 -10.64
C SER A 148 -11.14 -18.79 -11.48
N LYS A 149 -11.66 -18.92 -12.71
CA LYS A 149 -11.96 -17.78 -13.58
C LYS A 149 -13.11 -16.94 -13.04
N ARG A 150 -14.14 -17.58 -12.50
CA ARG A 150 -15.25 -16.90 -11.82
C ARG A 150 -14.75 -16.07 -10.63
N PHE A 151 -13.90 -16.66 -9.79
CA PHE A 151 -13.30 -15.96 -8.66
C PHE A 151 -12.43 -14.78 -9.09
N GLY A 152 -11.58 -14.96 -10.11
CA GLY A 152 -10.77 -13.88 -10.68
C GLY A 152 -11.60 -12.71 -11.18
N ALA A 153 -12.73 -12.99 -11.86
CA ALA A 153 -13.67 -11.97 -12.33
C ALA A 153 -14.30 -11.18 -11.17
N SER A 154 -14.55 -11.83 -10.03
CA SER A 154 -15.09 -11.18 -8.82
C SER A 154 -14.06 -10.28 -8.11
N LEU A 155 -12.75 -10.55 -8.26
CA LEU A 155 -11.68 -9.81 -7.59
C LEU A 155 -11.13 -8.63 -8.41
N GLY A 156 -11.54 -8.46 -9.67
CA GLY A 156 -11.02 -7.39 -10.55
C GLY A 156 -11.21 -5.97 -10.00
N ALA A 157 -12.14 -5.76 -9.07
CA ALA A 157 -12.35 -4.48 -8.40
C ALA A 157 -11.26 -4.14 -7.35
N LEU A 158 -10.50 -5.12 -6.86
CA LEU A 158 -9.50 -4.89 -5.80
C LEU A 158 -8.27 -4.09 -6.27
N SER A 159 -7.97 -4.10 -7.57
CA SER A 159 -6.86 -3.31 -8.10
C SER A 159 -7.09 -1.80 -7.91
N GLY A 160 -8.33 -1.34 -8.02
CA GLY A 160 -8.68 0.07 -7.82
C GLY A 160 -8.41 0.58 -6.40
N GLY A 161 -8.74 -0.22 -5.38
CA GLY A 161 -8.41 0.12 -3.99
C GLY A 161 -6.90 0.27 -3.78
N ARG A 162 -6.09 -0.64 -4.34
CA ARG A 162 -4.62 -0.59 -4.24
C ARG A 162 -4.01 0.60 -4.96
N VAL A 163 -4.54 0.97 -6.14
CA VAL A 163 -4.14 2.20 -6.86
C VAL A 163 -4.43 3.43 -5.98
N GLY A 164 -5.64 3.50 -5.38
CA GLY A 164 -6.02 4.58 -4.47
C GLY A 164 -5.12 4.67 -3.23
N ILE A 165 -4.71 3.53 -2.65
CA ILE A 165 -3.81 3.50 -1.49
C ILE A 165 -2.41 3.99 -1.87
N THR A 166 -1.91 3.67 -3.08
CA THR A 166 -0.64 4.23 -3.57
C THR A 166 -0.69 5.77 -3.55
N GLY A 167 -1.76 6.37 -4.09
CA GLY A 167 -1.97 7.82 -4.03
C GLY A 167 -2.14 8.37 -2.61
N MET A 168 -2.84 7.65 -1.72
CA MET A 168 -2.97 8.06 -0.31
C MET A 168 -1.61 8.11 0.40
N CYS A 169 -0.71 7.17 0.13
CA CYS A 169 0.66 7.20 0.67
C CYS A 169 1.44 8.42 0.16
N VAL A 170 1.29 8.77 -1.11
CA VAL A 170 1.89 10.00 -1.68
C VAL A 170 1.32 11.24 -1.00
N CYS A 171 0.00 11.32 -0.79
CA CYS A 171 -0.60 12.42 -0.03
C CYS A 171 0.01 12.56 1.37
N ASN A 172 0.26 11.46 2.07
CA ASN A 172 0.89 11.48 3.39
C ASN A 172 2.36 11.96 3.33
N LEU A 173 3.10 11.61 2.27
CA LEU A 173 4.44 12.15 2.01
C LEU A 173 4.40 13.67 1.77
N LYS A 174 3.46 14.16 0.98
CA LYS A 174 3.23 15.59 0.72
C LYS A 174 2.80 16.38 1.96
N LEU A 175 2.39 15.70 3.03
CA LEU A 175 2.11 16.30 4.33
C LEU A 175 3.34 16.28 5.26
N CYS A 176 4.05 15.15 5.39
CA CYS A 176 5.14 15.04 6.36
C CYS A 176 6.43 15.74 5.90
N MET A 177 6.74 15.70 4.58
CA MET A 177 7.97 16.28 4.06
C MET A 177 8.04 17.80 4.22
N PRO A 178 6.99 18.61 3.87
CA PRO A 178 7.00 20.05 4.14
C PRO A 178 7.19 20.39 5.61
N ILE A 179 6.57 19.63 6.53
CA ILE A 179 6.72 19.86 7.97
C ILE A 179 8.20 19.72 8.38
N ALA A 180 8.85 18.63 7.99
CA ALA A 180 10.21 18.34 8.42
C ALA A 180 11.27 19.20 7.72
N ILE A 181 11.12 19.46 6.43
CA ILE A 181 12.07 20.28 5.65
C ILE A 181 11.99 21.75 6.08
N ARG A 182 10.78 22.35 6.13
CA ARG A 182 10.62 23.74 6.59
C ARG A 182 11.13 23.93 8.02
N TYR A 183 10.84 22.98 8.92
CA TYR A 183 11.40 22.96 10.27
C TYR A 183 12.93 22.92 10.22
N SER A 184 13.52 22.03 9.45
CA SER A 184 14.98 21.84 9.38
C SER A 184 15.71 23.05 8.78
N ALA A 185 15.07 23.79 7.89
CA ALA A 185 15.62 25.01 7.32
C ALA A 185 15.67 26.18 8.31
N VAL A 186 14.80 26.20 9.33
CA VAL A 186 14.67 27.30 10.29
C VAL A 186 15.29 26.95 11.64
N ARG A 187 15.13 25.71 12.12
CA ARG A 187 15.69 25.26 13.40
C ARG A 187 17.21 25.28 13.37
N ARG A 188 17.82 26.00 14.32
CA ARG A 188 19.28 26.08 14.47
C ARG A 188 19.76 25.25 15.64
N GLN A 189 20.94 24.71 15.51
CA GLN A 189 21.70 23.98 16.53
C GLN A 189 23.21 24.16 16.25
N PHE A 190 24.05 23.46 16.99
CA PHE A 190 25.51 23.57 17.00
C PHE A 190 26.13 23.93 15.64
N GLY A 191 26.95 24.98 15.62
CA GLY A 191 27.72 25.42 14.46
C GLY A 191 29.23 25.17 14.65
N PRO A 192 30.05 25.76 13.81
CA PRO A 192 31.51 25.59 13.84
C PRO A 192 32.17 26.07 15.13
N THR A 193 31.52 26.97 15.87
CA THR A 193 31.99 27.53 17.13
C THR A 193 30.92 27.45 18.21
N ASP A 194 31.30 27.58 19.48
CA ASP A 194 30.38 27.51 20.64
C ASP A 194 29.32 28.63 20.64
N THR A 195 29.52 29.68 19.86
CA THR A 195 28.62 30.85 19.78
C THR A 195 27.81 30.93 18.48
N GLU A 196 28.03 30.01 17.55
CA GLU A 196 27.36 29.98 16.27
C GLU A 196 26.44 28.77 16.15
N GLU A 197 25.20 29.00 15.79
CA GLU A 197 24.25 27.95 15.43
C GLU A 197 23.90 28.01 13.95
N ILE A 198 23.82 26.85 13.30
CA ILE A 198 23.45 26.71 11.89
C ILE A 198 22.10 26.00 11.75
N PRO A 199 21.35 26.20 10.66
CA PRO A 199 20.13 25.45 10.37
C PRO A 199 20.42 23.93 10.38
N VAL A 200 19.55 23.13 10.96
CA VAL A 200 19.84 21.70 11.09
C VAL A 200 19.84 20.97 9.74
N ILE A 201 19.28 21.56 8.68
CA ILE A 201 19.36 21.03 7.32
C ILE A 201 20.79 21.05 6.76
N GLU A 202 21.68 21.85 7.34
CA GLU A 202 23.10 21.88 6.94
C GLU A 202 23.90 20.67 7.43
N TYR A 203 23.35 19.89 8.37
CA TYR A 203 24.00 18.66 8.80
C TYR A 203 23.82 17.56 7.76
N GLN A 204 24.94 16.96 7.34
CA GLN A 204 24.96 15.85 6.37
C GLN A 204 24.00 14.72 6.78
N LEU A 205 23.97 14.38 8.09
CA LEU A 205 23.08 13.32 8.58
C LEU A 205 21.59 13.71 8.44
N GLN A 206 21.22 14.99 8.67
CA GLN A 206 19.86 15.47 8.49
C GLN A 206 19.44 15.42 7.02
N GLN A 207 20.34 15.79 6.12
CA GLN A 207 20.15 15.68 4.67
C GLN A 207 19.91 14.22 4.26
N TRP A 208 20.79 13.32 4.67
CA TRP A 208 20.71 11.89 4.37
C TRP A 208 19.42 11.24 4.89
N ARG A 209 18.88 11.72 6.03
CA ARG A 209 17.61 11.25 6.61
C ARG A 209 16.39 11.73 5.84
N LEU A 210 16.39 12.94 5.28
CA LEU A 210 15.18 13.60 4.75
C LEU A 210 15.16 13.68 3.21
N ILE A 211 16.27 14.05 2.57
CA ILE A 211 16.29 14.35 1.13
C ILE A 211 15.96 13.11 0.27
N PRO A 212 16.38 11.88 0.59
CA PRO A 212 15.95 10.69 -0.17
C PRO A 212 14.43 10.47 -0.15
N TYR A 213 13.75 10.79 0.96
CA TYR A 213 12.28 10.72 1.02
C TYR A 213 11.60 11.85 0.26
N LEU A 214 12.23 13.04 0.19
CA LEU A 214 11.76 14.11 -0.69
C LEU A 214 11.85 13.66 -2.16
N ALA A 215 12.97 13.08 -2.58
CA ALA A 215 13.11 12.51 -3.92
C ALA A 215 12.06 11.42 -4.20
N ALA A 216 11.83 10.51 -3.24
CA ALA A 216 10.81 9.48 -3.36
C ALA A 216 9.39 10.07 -3.48
N THR A 217 9.11 11.22 -2.85
CA THR A 217 7.81 11.87 -2.95
C THR A 217 7.51 12.29 -4.39
N TYR A 218 8.45 12.92 -5.06
CA TYR A 218 8.32 13.34 -6.47
C TYR A 218 8.15 12.15 -7.42
N VAL A 219 9.01 11.16 -7.29
CA VAL A 219 8.98 9.97 -8.18
C VAL A 219 7.69 9.17 -8.00
N LEU A 220 7.24 9.01 -6.75
CA LEU A 220 5.98 8.29 -6.46
C LEU A 220 4.74 9.11 -6.83
N GLU A 221 4.77 10.45 -6.75
CA GLU A 221 3.66 11.31 -7.17
C GLU A 221 3.41 11.15 -8.67
N HIS A 222 4.44 11.33 -9.49
CA HIS A 222 4.31 11.14 -10.93
C HIS A 222 3.83 9.72 -11.29
N PHE A 223 4.40 8.70 -10.64
CA PHE A 223 3.96 7.32 -10.85
C PHE A 223 2.48 7.14 -10.46
N SER A 224 2.07 7.64 -9.30
CA SER A 224 0.69 7.51 -8.80
C SER A 224 -0.33 8.13 -9.77
N ASP A 225 -0.04 9.32 -10.27
CA ASP A 225 -0.92 10.04 -11.18
C ASP A 225 -1.02 9.34 -12.54
N SER A 226 0.11 8.99 -13.15
CA SER A 226 0.13 8.26 -14.43
C SER A 226 -0.53 6.89 -14.32
N PHE A 227 -0.29 6.18 -13.22
CA PHE A 227 -0.88 4.86 -12.98
C PHE A 227 -2.39 4.91 -12.71
N PHE A 228 -2.85 5.99 -12.06
CA PHE A 228 -4.29 6.23 -11.92
C PHE A 228 -4.97 6.42 -13.28
N MET A 229 -4.33 7.13 -14.21
CA MET A 229 -4.84 7.31 -15.57
C MET A 229 -4.86 6.00 -16.36
N ASP A 230 -3.84 5.14 -16.22
CA ASP A 230 -3.85 3.79 -16.81
C ASP A 230 -5.02 2.96 -16.28
N TYR A 231 -5.25 3.01 -14.95
CA TYR A 231 -6.39 2.32 -14.35
C TYR A 231 -7.73 2.89 -14.82
N ALA A 232 -7.88 4.21 -14.93
CA ALA A 232 -9.09 4.86 -15.43
C ALA A 232 -9.37 4.43 -16.88
N SER A 233 -8.36 4.37 -17.73
CA SER A 233 -8.46 3.90 -19.12
C SER A 233 -8.94 2.45 -19.19
N LEU A 234 -8.39 1.55 -18.36
CA LEU A 234 -8.90 0.18 -18.24
C LEU A 234 -10.37 0.14 -17.81
N ARG A 235 -10.76 0.98 -16.83
CA ARG A 235 -12.16 1.03 -16.37
C ARG A 235 -13.11 1.48 -17.47
N ILE A 236 -12.73 2.47 -18.25
CA ILE A 236 -13.50 2.94 -19.42
C ILE A 236 -13.62 1.82 -20.45
N SER A 237 -12.54 1.15 -20.80
CA SER A 237 -12.57 0.00 -21.73
C SER A 237 -13.54 -1.10 -21.29
N ILE A 238 -13.54 -1.43 -20.00
CA ILE A 238 -14.49 -2.42 -19.43
C ILE A 238 -15.94 -1.89 -19.51
N MET A 239 -16.17 -0.60 -19.24
CA MET A 239 -17.52 -0.01 -19.27
C MET A 239 -18.11 0.03 -20.67
N VAL A 240 -17.32 0.28 -21.70
CA VAL A 240 -17.77 0.25 -23.11
C VAL A 240 -17.85 -1.17 -23.67
N GLY A 241 -17.53 -2.18 -22.88
CA GLY A 241 -17.68 -3.58 -23.24
C GLY A 241 -16.52 -4.15 -24.07
N ASP A 242 -15.34 -3.53 -24.05
CA ASP A 242 -14.14 -4.05 -24.71
C ASP A 242 -13.74 -5.41 -24.11
N LYS A 243 -13.67 -6.43 -24.97
CA LYS A 243 -13.28 -7.81 -24.65
C LYS A 243 -12.01 -8.22 -25.37
N SER A 244 -11.23 -7.26 -25.89
CA SER A 244 -9.99 -7.53 -26.61
C SER A 244 -8.95 -8.21 -25.70
N GLU A 245 -8.05 -8.96 -26.32
CA GLU A 245 -6.91 -9.55 -25.63
C GLU A 245 -6.02 -8.46 -25.02
N ARG A 246 -5.86 -7.31 -25.69
CA ARG A 246 -5.09 -6.17 -25.22
C ARG A 246 -5.64 -5.61 -23.90
N SER A 247 -6.96 -5.44 -23.79
CA SER A 247 -7.62 -5.02 -22.55
C SER A 247 -7.46 -6.04 -21.42
N ALA A 248 -7.49 -7.33 -21.74
CA ALA A 248 -7.25 -8.39 -20.75
C ALA A 248 -5.79 -8.40 -20.24
N GLU A 249 -4.81 -8.21 -21.13
CA GLU A 249 -3.38 -8.10 -20.73
C GLU A 249 -3.13 -6.81 -19.93
N LEU A 250 -3.73 -5.68 -20.30
CA LEU A 250 -3.70 -4.44 -19.52
C LEU A 250 -4.22 -4.67 -18.10
N GLY A 251 -5.32 -5.38 -17.94
CA GLY A 251 -5.85 -5.73 -16.64
C GLY A 251 -4.89 -6.55 -15.77
N LYS A 252 -4.13 -7.48 -16.38
CA LYS A 252 -3.12 -8.28 -15.65
C LYS A 252 -1.92 -7.44 -15.25
N GLU A 253 -1.45 -6.57 -16.12
CA GLU A 253 -0.30 -5.68 -15.85
C GLU A 253 -0.65 -4.66 -14.76
N ILE A 254 -1.82 -4.01 -14.83
CA ILE A 254 -2.32 -3.11 -13.78
C ILE A 254 -2.48 -3.85 -12.45
N HIS A 255 -2.99 -5.09 -12.47
CA HIS A 255 -3.08 -5.89 -11.25
C HIS A 255 -1.70 -6.14 -10.65
N ALA A 256 -0.70 -6.52 -11.44
CA ALA A 256 0.66 -6.75 -10.97
C ALA A 256 1.30 -5.47 -10.41
N LEU A 257 1.17 -4.35 -11.13
CA LEU A 257 1.68 -3.05 -10.69
C LEU A 257 1.01 -2.58 -9.40
N SER A 258 -0.32 -2.70 -9.27
CA SER A 258 -1.04 -2.31 -8.06
C SER A 258 -0.65 -3.16 -6.84
N CYS A 259 -0.32 -4.45 -7.05
CA CYS A 259 0.14 -5.35 -6.00
C CYS A 259 1.57 -5.05 -5.53
N ALA A 260 2.38 -4.31 -6.29
CA ALA A 260 3.74 -3.94 -5.91
C ALA A 260 3.86 -2.46 -5.53
N SER A 261 3.12 -1.55 -6.17
CA SER A 261 3.17 -0.11 -5.88
C SER A 261 2.63 0.24 -4.50
N LYS A 262 1.50 -0.37 -4.10
CA LYS A 262 0.95 -0.19 -2.76
C LYS A 262 1.96 -0.57 -1.65
N PRO A 263 2.63 -1.74 -1.67
CA PRO A 263 3.69 -2.06 -0.72
C PRO A 263 4.85 -1.07 -0.73
N LEU A 264 5.36 -0.70 -1.89
CA LEU A 264 6.48 0.24 -2.01
C LEU A 264 6.13 1.59 -1.40
N ALA A 265 5.02 2.21 -1.85
CA ALA A 265 4.57 3.51 -1.37
C ALA A 265 4.19 3.47 0.11
N GLY A 266 3.52 2.39 0.57
CA GLY A 266 3.11 2.23 1.96
C GLY A 266 4.29 2.18 2.93
N TRP A 267 5.34 1.41 2.59
CA TRP A 267 6.54 1.35 3.42
C TRP A 267 7.39 2.62 3.34
N ILE A 268 7.53 3.23 2.15
CA ILE A 268 8.25 4.51 2.04
C ILE A 268 7.54 5.59 2.86
N ALA A 269 6.22 5.72 2.77
CA ALA A 269 5.47 6.71 3.55
C ALA A 269 5.56 6.45 5.06
N ARG A 270 5.42 5.19 5.50
CA ARG A 270 5.59 4.80 6.91
C ARG A 270 6.94 5.24 7.46
N ASP A 271 8.01 4.90 6.75
CA ASP A 271 9.38 5.16 7.17
C ASP A 271 9.69 6.67 7.11
N ALA A 272 9.23 7.36 6.06
CA ALA A 272 9.38 8.81 5.92
C ALA A 272 8.69 9.60 7.04
N ILE A 273 7.44 9.25 7.39
CA ILE A 273 6.71 9.94 8.46
C ILE A 273 7.43 9.74 9.80
N GLN A 274 7.92 8.53 10.07
CA GLN A 274 8.68 8.24 11.29
C GLN A 274 10.00 9.02 11.31
N GLU A 275 10.71 9.06 10.19
CA GLU A 275 11.96 9.81 10.06
C GLU A 275 11.74 11.33 10.21
N CYS A 276 10.70 11.89 9.58
CA CYS A 276 10.29 13.29 9.75
C CYS A 276 9.97 13.63 11.21
N ARG A 277 9.27 12.72 11.91
CA ARG A 277 8.95 12.89 13.33
C ARG A 277 10.22 12.99 14.18
N GLU A 278 11.18 12.08 13.94
CA GLU A 278 12.44 12.05 14.67
C GLU A 278 13.35 13.22 14.31
N ALA A 279 13.42 13.59 13.05
CA ALA A 279 14.22 14.71 12.55
C ALA A 279 13.79 16.07 13.11
N CYS A 280 12.54 16.20 13.56
CA CYS A 280 12.04 17.39 14.28
C CYS A 280 12.24 17.33 15.80
N GLY A 281 12.93 16.32 16.33
CA GLY A 281 13.22 16.17 17.76
C GLY A 281 11.95 16.16 18.63
N GLY A 282 11.97 16.86 19.77
CA GLY A 282 10.81 16.98 20.66
C GLY A 282 9.61 17.66 20.03
N HIS A 283 9.82 18.61 19.12
CA HIS A 283 8.71 19.24 18.39
C HIS A 283 7.97 18.24 17.49
N GLY A 284 8.67 17.27 16.88
CA GLY A 284 8.04 16.20 16.11
C GLY A 284 7.16 15.26 16.95
N TYR A 285 7.43 15.14 18.25
CA TYR A 285 6.62 14.34 19.19
C TYR A 285 5.37 15.09 19.69
N PHE A 286 5.37 16.42 19.60
CA PHE A 286 4.24 17.22 20.06
C PHE A 286 3.02 17.07 19.13
N GLY A 287 1.87 16.68 19.70
CA GLY A 287 0.67 16.32 18.93
C GLY A 287 0.14 17.39 17.99
N VAL A 288 0.29 18.68 18.34
CA VAL A 288 -0.16 19.81 17.48
C VAL A 288 0.60 19.87 16.14
N ASN A 289 1.78 19.26 16.04
CA ASN A 289 2.57 19.20 14.82
C ASN A 289 2.18 18.06 13.89
N ARG A 290 1.20 17.24 14.27
CA ARG A 290 0.47 16.30 13.43
C ARG A 290 1.24 15.04 12.96
N LEU A 291 2.57 15.01 13.08
CA LEU A 291 3.38 13.88 12.59
C LEU A 291 2.97 12.53 13.20
N GLY A 292 2.63 12.51 14.51
CA GLY A 292 2.14 11.30 15.17
C GLY A 292 0.78 10.82 14.62
N VAL A 293 -0.12 11.75 14.31
CA VAL A 293 -1.43 11.43 13.69
C VAL A 293 -1.23 10.88 12.29
N LEU A 294 -0.40 11.54 11.46
CA LEU A 294 -0.09 11.06 10.10
C LEU A 294 0.52 9.66 10.11
N ARG A 295 1.41 9.37 11.08
CA ARG A 295 2.00 8.03 11.24
C ARG A 295 0.93 6.98 11.52
N ASN A 296 0.04 7.25 12.47
CA ASN A 296 -1.01 6.33 12.87
C ASN A 296 -2.04 6.12 11.75
N ASP A 297 -2.40 7.19 11.03
CA ASP A 297 -3.37 7.13 9.93
C ASP A 297 -2.79 6.46 8.67
N ASN A 298 -1.46 6.53 8.47
CA ASN A 298 -0.80 5.84 7.36
C ASN A 298 -0.59 4.34 7.63
N ASP A 299 -0.49 3.91 8.87
CA ASP A 299 -0.08 2.55 9.23
C ASP A 299 -0.91 1.45 8.56
N PRO A 300 -2.26 1.52 8.52
CA PRO A 300 -3.08 0.49 7.88
C PRO A 300 -2.84 0.34 6.38
N ASN A 301 -2.23 1.31 5.70
CA ASN A 301 -1.83 1.18 4.29
C ASN A 301 -0.87 0.00 4.05
N CYS A 302 -0.22 -0.50 5.10
CA CYS A 302 0.65 -1.67 5.01
C CYS A 302 -0.10 -3.01 5.08
N THR A 303 -1.35 -3.03 5.54
CA THR A 303 -2.10 -4.26 5.86
C THR A 303 -3.43 -4.39 5.14
N TYR A 304 -4.26 -3.34 5.10
CA TYR A 304 -5.58 -3.44 4.45
C TYR A 304 -5.47 -3.50 2.91
N GLU A 305 -6.55 -3.87 2.21
CA GLU A 305 -6.56 -4.21 0.78
C GLU A 305 -5.54 -5.30 0.40
N GLY A 306 -5.12 -6.07 1.40
CA GLY A 306 -4.14 -7.15 1.36
C GLY A 306 -2.81 -6.76 2.02
N ASP A 307 -2.34 -7.63 2.92
CA ASP A 307 -1.01 -7.47 3.53
C ASP A 307 0.06 -7.29 2.45
N ASN A 308 0.95 -6.34 2.65
CA ASN A 308 1.96 -5.95 1.67
C ASN A 308 2.82 -7.13 1.20
N ASN A 309 3.28 -8.00 2.11
CA ASN A 309 4.10 -9.15 1.74
C ASN A 309 3.28 -10.22 0.99
N VAL A 310 1.99 -10.33 1.30
CA VAL A 310 1.09 -11.28 0.63
C VAL A 310 0.81 -10.83 -0.81
N ILE A 311 0.50 -9.56 -1.04
CA ILE A 311 0.16 -9.09 -2.38
C ILE A 311 1.36 -9.01 -3.33
N LEU A 312 2.58 -8.79 -2.83
CA LEU A 312 3.80 -8.89 -3.65
C LEU A 312 3.93 -10.24 -4.37
N GLN A 313 3.39 -11.31 -3.80
CA GLN A 313 3.36 -12.62 -4.45
C GLN A 313 2.57 -12.63 -5.77
N GLN A 314 1.58 -11.76 -5.91
CA GLN A 314 0.82 -11.64 -7.17
C GLN A 314 1.70 -11.06 -8.28
N THR A 315 2.50 -10.05 -7.96
CA THR A 315 3.46 -9.45 -8.91
C THR A 315 4.52 -10.46 -9.32
N SER A 316 5.13 -11.18 -8.39
CA SER A 316 6.14 -12.19 -8.73
C SER A 316 5.55 -13.35 -9.53
N ASN A 317 4.31 -13.76 -9.27
CA ASN A 317 3.64 -14.78 -10.08
C ASN A 317 3.39 -14.30 -11.52
N TYR A 318 3.03 -13.02 -11.69
CA TYR A 318 2.91 -12.41 -13.02
C TYR A 318 4.25 -12.46 -13.77
N LEU A 319 5.34 -12.01 -13.14
CA LEU A 319 6.67 -12.00 -13.74
C LEU A 319 7.18 -13.42 -14.09
N LEU A 320 6.97 -14.39 -13.20
CA LEU A 320 7.32 -15.79 -13.47
C LEU A 320 6.55 -16.36 -14.66
N SER A 321 5.28 -15.99 -14.85
CA SER A 321 4.50 -16.41 -16.02
C SER A 321 5.05 -15.84 -17.34
N LEU A 322 5.72 -14.69 -17.30
CA LEU A 322 6.38 -14.11 -18.47
C LEU A 322 7.67 -14.85 -18.81
N LEU A 323 8.40 -15.36 -17.83
CA LEU A 323 9.57 -16.20 -18.06
C LEU A 323 9.19 -17.49 -18.77
N ASP A 324 8.05 -18.08 -18.45
CA ASP A 324 7.52 -19.27 -19.14
C ASP A 324 7.17 -18.94 -20.61
N LYS A 325 6.60 -17.75 -20.89
CA LYS A 325 6.36 -17.27 -22.27
C LYS A 325 7.67 -17.13 -23.04
N LEU A 326 8.69 -16.48 -22.48
CA LEU A 326 10.01 -16.30 -23.11
C LEU A 326 10.69 -17.65 -23.38
N SER A 327 10.61 -18.59 -22.43
CA SER A 327 11.18 -19.93 -22.57
C SER A 327 10.52 -20.74 -23.68
N SER A 328 9.27 -20.43 -24.02
CA SER A 328 8.53 -21.02 -25.16
C SER A 328 8.78 -20.28 -26.48
N GLY A 329 9.72 -19.32 -26.52
CA GLY A 329 10.07 -18.55 -27.74
C GLY A 329 9.08 -17.45 -28.11
N LYS A 330 8.15 -17.08 -27.21
CA LYS A 330 7.17 -16.00 -27.43
C LYS A 330 7.73 -14.67 -26.95
N LYS A 331 7.57 -13.63 -27.78
CA LYS A 331 7.92 -12.26 -27.42
C LYS A 331 6.91 -11.70 -26.41
N ILE A 332 7.39 -10.92 -25.46
CA ILE A 332 6.57 -10.13 -24.55
C ILE A 332 6.23 -8.80 -25.24
N ASP A 333 4.94 -8.47 -25.25
CA ASP A 333 4.40 -7.19 -25.67
C ASP A 333 3.33 -6.81 -24.64
N SER A 334 3.72 -6.00 -23.64
CA SER A 334 2.81 -5.59 -22.58
C SER A 334 2.23 -4.20 -22.85
N PRO A 335 0.95 -3.97 -22.51
CA PRO A 335 0.27 -2.71 -22.82
C PRO A 335 0.92 -1.45 -22.25
N LEU A 336 1.50 -1.52 -21.07
CA LEU A 336 2.19 -0.41 -20.39
C LEU A 336 3.72 -0.48 -20.53
N GLU A 337 4.21 -1.42 -21.34
CA GLU A 337 5.63 -1.64 -21.67
C GLU A 337 6.54 -1.94 -20.44
N SER A 338 5.98 -2.04 -19.25
CA SER A 338 6.73 -2.18 -17.99
C SER A 338 7.60 -3.43 -17.89
N VAL A 339 7.40 -4.41 -18.77
CA VAL A 339 8.13 -5.69 -18.82
C VAL A 339 8.76 -6.02 -20.17
N ASN A 340 8.66 -5.10 -21.16
CA ASN A 340 9.16 -5.35 -22.52
C ASN A 340 10.69 -5.53 -22.57
N PHE A 341 11.44 -4.92 -21.63
CA PHE A 341 12.89 -5.09 -21.50
C PHE A 341 13.31 -6.55 -21.27
N LEU A 342 12.42 -7.40 -20.74
CA LEU A 342 12.70 -8.83 -20.56
C LEU A 342 12.98 -9.58 -21.85
N ASN A 343 12.57 -9.04 -23.00
CA ASN A 343 12.91 -9.61 -24.32
C ASN A 343 14.43 -9.59 -24.58
N ASP A 344 15.17 -8.68 -23.94
CA ASP A 344 16.64 -8.56 -24.04
C ASP A 344 17.38 -9.11 -22.82
N MET A 345 16.73 -9.97 -22.04
CA MET A 345 17.24 -10.49 -20.76
C MET A 345 18.65 -11.07 -20.87
N LYS A 346 19.00 -11.70 -22.01
CA LYS A 346 20.33 -12.30 -22.19
C LYS A 346 21.43 -11.24 -22.22
N ASN A 347 21.25 -10.15 -22.95
CA ASN A 347 22.21 -9.05 -23.03
C ASN A 347 22.27 -8.29 -21.70
N ILE A 348 21.10 -8.03 -21.09
CA ILE A 348 21.02 -7.38 -19.78
C ILE A 348 21.84 -8.15 -18.73
N LEU A 349 21.69 -9.47 -18.64
CA LEU A 349 22.43 -10.31 -17.68
C LEU A 349 23.94 -10.37 -17.95
N SER A 350 24.40 -10.08 -19.16
CA SER A 350 25.82 -10.00 -19.49
C SER A 350 26.46 -8.66 -19.11
N SER A 351 25.66 -7.62 -18.83
CA SER A 351 26.13 -6.30 -18.46
C SER A 351 26.73 -6.25 -17.05
N ARG A 352 27.52 -5.21 -16.77
CA ARG A 352 28.19 -4.98 -15.49
C ARG A 352 28.08 -3.51 -15.11
N PHE A 353 28.34 -3.20 -13.85
CA PHE A 353 28.46 -1.84 -13.35
C PHE A 353 29.71 -1.18 -13.94
N THR A 354 29.54 -0.07 -14.64
CA THR A 354 30.62 0.60 -15.38
C THR A 354 31.08 1.94 -14.79
N PRO A 355 30.33 2.66 -13.93
CA PRO A 355 30.77 3.94 -13.41
C PRO A 355 32.08 3.84 -12.63
N THR A 356 32.98 4.80 -12.87
CA THR A 356 34.29 4.91 -12.20
C THR A 356 34.43 6.21 -11.41
N SER A 357 33.41 7.06 -11.41
CA SER A 357 33.38 8.31 -10.64
C SER A 357 31.98 8.57 -10.07
N VAL A 358 31.91 9.41 -9.04
CA VAL A 358 30.67 9.88 -8.41
C VAL A 358 29.76 10.53 -9.45
N ALA A 359 30.30 11.41 -10.29
CA ALA A 359 29.54 12.11 -11.33
C ALA A 359 28.89 11.15 -12.33
N GLN A 360 29.55 10.06 -12.70
CA GLN A 360 28.94 9.02 -13.55
C GLN A 360 27.82 8.25 -12.84
N CYS A 361 27.92 8.04 -11.53
CA CYS A 361 26.87 7.39 -10.75
C CYS A 361 25.59 8.25 -10.65
N MET A 362 25.71 9.56 -10.78
CA MET A 362 24.59 10.50 -10.70
C MET A 362 23.72 10.54 -11.98
N ASP A 363 24.08 9.78 -13.03
CA ASP A 363 23.20 9.56 -14.18
C ASP A 363 22.09 8.57 -13.78
N PRO A 364 20.79 8.94 -13.89
CA PRO A 364 19.69 8.03 -13.58
C PRO A 364 19.72 6.71 -14.36
N GLU A 365 20.32 6.69 -15.57
CA GLU A 365 20.47 5.49 -16.38
C GLU A 365 21.31 4.40 -15.69
N VAL A 366 22.24 4.77 -14.85
CA VAL A 366 23.06 3.82 -14.06
C VAL A 366 22.14 2.97 -13.17
N SER A 367 21.21 3.62 -12.47
CA SER A 367 20.26 2.92 -11.61
C SER A 367 19.25 2.11 -12.43
N ILE A 368 18.72 2.65 -13.53
CA ILE A 368 17.80 1.94 -14.43
C ILE A 368 18.44 0.64 -14.95
N ASN A 369 19.65 0.71 -15.47
CA ASN A 369 20.36 -0.45 -16.00
C ASN A 369 20.65 -1.49 -14.91
N ALA A 370 21.02 -1.04 -13.70
CA ALA A 370 21.22 -1.91 -12.56
C ALA A 370 19.92 -2.60 -12.11
N PHE A 371 18.80 -1.88 -12.08
CA PHE A 371 17.50 -2.47 -11.76
C PHE A 371 17.00 -3.43 -12.85
N ARG A 372 17.17 -3.14 -14.14
CA ARG A 372 16.86 -4.07 -15.22
C ARG A 372 17.63 -5.37 -15.05
N TRP A 373 18.94 -5.27 -14.77
CA TRP A 373 19.75 -6.43 -14.49
C TRP A 373 19.25 -7.20 -13.25
N LEU A 374 18.94 -6.47 -12.17
CA LEU A 374 18.46 -7.03 -10.90
C LEU A 374 17.15 -7.80 -11.08
N VAL A 375 16.20 -7.24 -11.82
CA VAL A 375 14.90 -7.90 -12.12
C VAL A 375 15.14 -9.17 -12.92
N CYS A 376 15.94 -9.13 -13.99
CA CYS A 376 16.27 -10.30 -14.78
C CYS A 376 16.95 -11.38 -13.93
N ARG A 377 17.89 -11.01 -13.07
CA ARG A 377 18.60 -11.93 -12.19
C ARG A 377 17.66 -12.58 -11.17
N LEU A 378 16.90 -11.78 -10.44
CA LEU A 378 15.94 -12.27 -9.44
C LEU A 378 14.83 -13.12 -10.06
N LEU A 379 14.43 -12.84 -11.29
CA LEU A 379 13.47 -13.66 -12.03
C LEU A 379 14.00 -15.07 -12.26
N VAL A 380 15.25 -15.18 -12.74
CA VAL A 380 15.92 -16.47 -12.93
C VAL A 380 16.10 -17.20 -11.60
N ASP A 381 16.63 -16.51 -10.58
CA ASP A 381 16.91 -17.09 -9.27
C ASP A 381 15.62 -17.58 -8.59
N SER A 382 14.52 -16.82 -8.71
CA SER A 382 13.21 -17.21 -8.16
C SER A 382 12.66 -18.46 -8.82
N SER A 383 12.76 -18.56 -10.16
CA SER A 383 12.36 -19.74 -10.90
C SER A 383 13.20 -20.97 -10.53
N GLN A 384 14.52 -20.82 -10.48
CA GLN A 384 15.44 -21.89 -10.08
C GLN A 384 15.20 -22.35 -8.65
N ARG A 385 14.92 -21.42 -7.73
CA ARG A 385 14.60 -21.73 -6.33
C ARG A 385 13.33 -22.58 -6.24
N PHE A 386 12.27 -22.18 -6.94
CA PHE A 386 11.02 -22.95 -7.00
C PHE A 386 11.24 -24.35 -7.55
N GLN A 387 11.93 -24.47 -8.70
CA GLN A 387 12.24 -25.75 -9.31
C GLN A 387 13.09 -26.66 -8.41
N SER A 388 14.06 -26.08 -7.69
CA SER A 388 14.88 -26.82 -6.73
C SER A 388 14.07 -27.40 -5.59
N GLN A 389 13.07 -26.66 -5.07
CA GLN A 389 12.16 -27.18 -4.03
C GLN A 389 11.30 -28.35 -4.56
N MET A 390 10.75 -28.20 -5.80
CA MET A 390 9.99 -29.28 -6.43
C MET A 390 10.84 -30.55 -6.63
N LYS A 391 12.09 -30.39 -7.08
CA LYS A 391 13.02 -31.53 -7.25
C LYS A 391 13.36 -32.23 -5.94
N LYS A 392 13.31 -31.52 -4.80
CA LYS A 392 13.49 -32.08 -3.46
C LYS A 392 12.24 -32.78 -2.92
N GLY A 393 11.18 -32.89 -3.70
CA GLY A 393 9.94 -33.57 -3.33
C GLY A 393 8.93 -32.71 -2.57
N SER A 394 9.15 -31.38 -2.52
CA SER A 394 8.14 -30.47 -1.94
C SER A 394 6.91 -30.42 -2.84
N ASP A 395 5.72 -30.35 -2.24
CA ASP A 395 4.49 -30.04 -2.99
C ASP A 395 4.54 -28.57 -3.51
N GLY A 396 3.66 -28.25 -4.46
CA GLY A 396 3.65 -26.93 -5.11
C GLY A 396 3.40 -25.77 -4.15
N PHE A 397 2.67 -25.97 -3.04
CA PHE A 397 2.45 -24.95 -2.03
C PHE A 397 3.73 -24.69 -1.24
N THR A 398 4.35 -25.74 -0.72
CA THR A 398 5.59 -25.67 0.05
C THR A 398 6.73 -25.08 -0.79
N ALA A 399 6.86 -25.51 -2.05
CA ALA A 399 7.88 -24.98 -2.97
C ALA A 399 7.71 -23.46 -3.19
N ARG A 400 6.47 -23.01 -3.39
CA ARG A 400 6.16 -21.58 -3.56
C ARG A 400 6.41 -20.78 -2.28
N ASN A 401 5.95 -21.29 -1.13
CA ASN A 401 6.18 -20.67 0.17
C ASN A 401 7.67 -20.48 0.47
N ASN A 402 8.49 -21.50 0.20
CA ASN A 402 9.93 -21.48 0.44
C ASN A 402 10.75 -20.71 -0.62
N SER A 403 10.07 -20.09 -1.58
CA SER A 403 10.68 -19.25 -2.62
C SER A 403 10.35 -17.76 -2.45
N GLN A 404 9.71 -17.34 -1.34
CA GLN A 404 9.30 -15.95 -1.14
C GLN A 404 10.43 -15.05 -0.65
N ALA A 405 11.02 -15.36 0.51
CA ALA A 405 12.07 -14.54 1.10
C ALA A 405 13.33 -14.52 0.20
N TYR A 406 13.92 -13.35 0.01
CA TYR A 406 15.10 -13.05 -0.82
C TYR A 406 14.95 -13.30 -2.34
N TYR A 407 13.89 -13.99 -2.78
CA TYR A 407 13.62 -14.31 -4.18
C TYR A 407 12.41 -13.56 -4.71
N CYS A 408 11.21 -14.16 -4.67
CA CYS A 408 9.99 -13.58 -5.24
C CYS A 408 9.61 -12.22 -4.66
N ARG A 409 9.79 -12.01 -3.34
CA ARG A 409 9.56 -10.71 -2.70
C ARG A 409 10.53 -9.65 -3.21
N SER A 410 11.81 -9.98 -3.30
CA SER A 410 12.85 -9.06 -3.81
C SER A 410 12.64 -8.76 -5.29
N LEU A 411 12.24 -9.77 -6.09
CA LEU A 411 11.87 -9.60 -7.49
C LEU A 411 10.74 -8.59 -7.68
N ALA A 412 9.66 -8.73 -6.91
CA ALA A 412 8.51 -7.83 -7.01
C ALA A 412 8.87 -6.38 -6.60
N LEU A 413 9.72 -6.20 -5.58
CA LEU A 413 10.19 -4.88 -5.18
C LEU A 413 11.13 -4.26 -6.21
N ALA A 414 12.12 -5.00 -6.71
CA ALA A 414 13.03 -4.50 -7.74
C ALA A 414 12.27 -4.09 -9.02
N TYR A 415 11.26 -4.87 -9.40
CA TYR A 415 10.42 -4.55 -10.56
C TYR A 415 9.66 -3.24 -10.39
N ILE A 416 9.03 -3.01 -9.24
CA ILE A 416 8.27 -1.78 -9.04
C ILE A 416 9.21 -0.56 -8.84
N GLU A 417 10.36 -0.74 -8.21
CA GLU A 417 11.38 0.31 -8.07
C GLU A 417 11.90 0.75 -9.44
N LEU A 418 12.15 -0.20 -10.34
CA LEU A 418 12.47 0.07 -11.74
C LEU A 418 11.35 0.84 -12.43
N THR A 419 10.12 0.35 -12.36
CA THR A 419 8.99 0.92 -13.11
C THR A 419 8.71 2.36 -12.69
N VAL A 420 8.75 2.67 -11.38
CA VAL A 420 8.53 4.05 -10.90
C VAL A 420 9.66 4.99 -11.33
N LEU A 421 10.90 4.51 -11.32
CA LEU A 421 12.05 5.30 -11.76
C LEU A 421 12.01 5.54 -13.28
N GLU A 422 11.77 4.51 -14.08
CA GLU A 422 11.67 4.62 -15.54
C GLU A 422 10.60 5.61 -15.95
N ARG A 423 9.39 5.54 -15.38
CA ARG A 423 8.31 6.51 -15.68
C ARG A 423 8.72 7.94 -15.38
N PHE A 424 9.41 8.17 -14.28
CA PHE A 424 9.87 9.52 -13.93
C PHE A 424 10.98 10.01 -14.89
N VAL A 425 11.92 9.15 -15.29
CA VAL A 425 12.96 9.50 -16.26
C VAL A 425 12.36 9.70 -17.67
N THR A 426 11.35 8.93 -18.05
CA THR A 426 10.60 9.13 -19.30
C THR A 426 9.92 10.50 -19.31
N LEU A 427 9.31 10.94 -18.19
CA LEU A 427 8.78 12.31 -18.07
C LEU A 427 9.84 13.37 -18.40
N LEU A 428 11.07 13.19 -17.90
CA LEU A 428 12.14 14.18 -18.13
C LEU A 428 12.59 14.25 -19.60
N ARG A 429 12.39 13.18 -20.37
CA ARG A 429 12.81 13.07 -21.78
C ARG A 429 11.71 13.47 -22.76
N GLU A 430 10.49 13.09 -22.47
CA GLU A 430 9.37 13.14 -23.39
C GLU A 430 8.31 14.18 -23.00
N GLY A 431 8.47 14.79 -21.80
CA GLY A 431 7.47 15.71 -21.27
C GLY A 431 6.18 15.03 -20.81
N LYS A 432 5.15 15.82 -20.63
CA LYS A 432 3.81 15.39 -20.23
C LYS A 432 2.76 16.04 -21.12
N ASP A 433 1.82 15.24 -21.61
CA ASP A 433 0.68 15.71 -22.42
C ASP A 433 1.09 16.49 -23.68
N GLY A 434 2.29 16.24 -24.21
CA GLY A 434 2.87 16.93 -25.38
C GLY A 434 3.58 18.24 -25.05
N GLU A 435 3.76 18.54 -23.77
CA GLU A 435 4.55 19.68 -23.29
C GLU A 435 5.86 19.19 -22.66
N ASP A 436 6.99 19.76 -23.09
CA ASP A 436 8.30 19.46 -22.51
C ASP A 436 8.41 19.97 -21.08
N VAL A 437 9.19 19.27 -20.25
CA VAL A 437 9.57 19.79 -18.94
C VAL A 437 10.42 21.07 -19.15
N PRO A 438 10.13 22.18 -18.47
CA PRO A 438 10.94 23.39 -18.57
C PRO A 438 12.43 23.11 -18.38
N ALA A 439 13.27 23.61 -19.28
CA ALA A 439 14.68 23.25 -19.34
C ALA A 439 15.48 23.58 -18.07
N ASP A 440 15.06 24.60 -17.32
CA ASP A 440 15.63 25.00 -16.02
C ASP A 440 15.28 24.05 -14.88
N LEU A 441 14.18 23.26 -15.00
CA LEU A 441 13.78 22.26 -14.02
C LEU A 441 14.40 20.88 -14.27
N VAL A 442 14.80 20.57 -15.51
CA VAL A 442 15.37 19.25 -15.85
C VAL A 442 16.55 18.87 -14.95
N PRO A 443 17.52 19.77 -14.64
CA PRO A 443 18.67 19.38 -13.80
C PRO A 443 18.30 19.00 -12.38
N VAL A 444 17.38 19.71 -11.72
CA VAL A 444 16.95 19.38 -10.35
C VAL A 444 16.14 18.08 -10.33
N LEU A 445 15.25 17.87 -11.29
CA LEU A 445 14.46 16.65 -11.40
C LEU A 445 15.32 15.44 -11.76
N ALA A 446 16.37 15.61 -12.57
CA ALA A 446 17.34 14.54 -12.85
C ALA A 446 18.11 14.12 -11.59
N ARG A 447 18.52 15.08 -10.73
CA ARG A 447 19.13 14.80 -9.41
C ARG A 447 18.15 14.02 -8.50
N ILE A 448 16.86 14.37 -8.51
CA ILE A 448 15.81 13.65 -7.79
C ILE A 448 15.71 12.19 -8.28
N ALA A 449 15.69 11.97 -9.60
CA ALA A 449 15.67 10.64 -10.20
C ALA A 449 16.90 9.82 -9.81
N ALA A 450 18.10 10.40 -9.93
CA ALA A 450 19.34 9.76 -9.57
C ALA A 450 19.39 9.37 -8.09
N LEU A 451 19.02 10.30 -7.21
CA LEU A 451 18.99 10.05 -5.77
C LEU A 451 18.02 8.92 -5.41
N PHE A 452 16.79 8.96 -5.92
CA PHE A 452 15.84 7.88 -5.70
C PHE A 452 16.38 6.54 -6.18
N GLY A 453 16.91 6.49 -7.40
CA GLY A 453 17.47 5.27 -7.99
C GLY A 453 18.60 4.68 -7.16
N LEU A 454 19.62 5.48 -6.81
CA LEU A 454 20.77 5.01 -6.03
C LEU A 454 20.38 4.61 -4.60
N TRP A 455 19.54 5.41 -3.93
CA TRP A 455 19.07 5.11 -2.57
C TRP A 455 18.26 3.81 -2.51
N ARG A 456 17.49 3.49 -3.55
CA ARG A 456 16.78 2.20 -3.62
C ARG A 456 17.72 1.07 -4.00
N LEU A 457 18.67 1.30 -4.92
CA LEU A 457 19.65 0.31 -5.38
C LEU A 457 20.58 -0.16 -4.25
N GLU A 458 20.94 0.74 -3.34
CA GLU A 458 21.78 0.42 -2.16
C GLU A 458 21.21 -0.76 -1.35
N LYS A 459 19.90 -0.90 -1.27
CA LYS A 459 19.22 -2.01 -0.55
C LYS A 459 19.39 -3.37 -1.23
N HIS A 460 19.85 -3.39 -2.47
CA HIS A 460 20.04 -4.60 -3.29
C HIS A 460 21.52 -4.97 -3.53
N LEU A 461 22.46 -4.27 -2.91
CA LEU A 461 23.90 -4.47 -3.12
C LEU A 461 24.32 -5.95 -2.96
N THR A 462 23.80 -6.65 -1.96
CA THR A 462 24.09 -8.07 -1.75
C THR A 462 23.75 -8.91 -2.98
N THR A 463 22.59 -8.69 -3.60
CA THR A 463 22.18 -9.44 -4.80
C THR A 463 23.02 -9.07 -6.01
N LEU A 464 23.38 -7.80 -6.16
CA LEU A 464 24.25 -7.32 -7.24
C LEU A 464 25.65 -7.95 -7.15
N TYR A 465 26.20 -8.10 -5.94
CA TYR A 465 27.46 -8.81 -5.71
C TYR A 465 27.36 -10.31 -5.99
N GLN A 466 26.34 -10.97 -5.41
CA GLN A 466 26.12 -12.41 -5.60
C GLN A 466 25.96 -12.79 -7.06
N GLY A 467 25.33 -11.92 -7.84
CA GLY A 467 25.13 -12.13 -9.27
C GLY A 467 26.31 -11.69 -10.15
N GLY A 468 27.32 -11.02 -9.58
CA GLY A 468 28.51 -10.54 -10.31
C GLY A 468 28.25 -9.31 -11.19
N TYR A 469 27.16 -8.54 -10.95
CA TYR A 469 26.96 -7.25 -11.60
C TYR A 469 27.95 -6.21 -11.12
N ILE A 470 28.24 -6.21 -9.83
CA ILE A 470 29.29 -5.41 -9.18
C ILE A 470 30.37 -6.32 -8.61
N SER A 471 31.62 -5.84 -8.56
CA SER A 471 32.76 -6.52 -7.97
C SER A 471 33.74 -5.51 -7.38
N GLY A 472 34.56 -5.96 -6.41
CA GLY A 472 35.53 -5.09 -5.72
C GLY A 472 34.85 -4.15 -4.71
N ASN A 473 35.62 -3.22 -4.14
CA ASN A 473 35.18 -2.35 -3.05
C ASN A 473 34.70 -0.96 -3.51
N GLU A 474 34.98 -0.59 -4.75
CA GLU A 474 34.73 0.77 -5.24
C GLU A 474 33.25 1.06 -5.59
N PRO A 475 32.48 0.15 -6.25
CA PRO A 475 31.12 0.47 -6.63
C PRO A 475 30.21 0.91 -5.48
N PRO A 476 30.16 0.22 -4.30
CA PRO A 476 29.31 0.69 -3.21
C PRO A 476 29.77 2.03 -2.62
N LYS A 477 31.08 2.31 -2.58
CA LYS A 477 31.57 3.61 -2.13
C LYS A 477 31.12 4.73 -3.08
N LEU A 478 31.25 4.50 -4.40
CA LEU A 478 30.78 5.47 -5.41
C LEU A 478 29.27 5.73 -5.28
N ILE A 479 28.47 4.69 -5.04
CA ILE A 479 27.02 4.82 -4.83
C ILE A 479 26.74 5.65 -3.57
N GLN A 480 27.40 5.35 -2.44
CA GLN A 480 27.20 6.06 -1.19
C GLN A 480 27.64 7.52 -1.28
N GLU A 481 28.82 7.79 -1.86
CA GLU A 481 29.29 9.16 -2.08
C GLU A 481 28.37 9.94 -3.03
N ALA A 482 27.82 9.30 -4.06
CA ALA A 482 26.85 9.93 -4.96
C ALA A 482 25.54 10.27 -4.23
N ILE A 483 25.06 9.41 -3.35
CA ILE A 483 23.87 9.69 -2.50
C ILE A 483 24.14 10.90 -1.61
N LEU A 484 25.29 10.94 -0.92
CA LEU A 484 25.63 12.07 -0.04
C LEU A 484 25.78 13.38 -0.83
N HIS A 485 26.41 13.32 -2.00
CA HIS A 485 26.59 14.48 -2.88
C HIS A 485 25.24 15.01 -3.38
N LEU A 486 24.36 14.14 -3.85
CA LEU A 486 23.00 14.50 -4.29
C LEU A 486 22.16 15.10 -3.16
N CYS A 487 22.26 14.56 -1.94
CA CYS A 487 21.61 15.13 -0.77
C CYS A 487 22.10 16.55 -0.48
N TYR A 488 23.42 16.77 -0.58
CA TYR A 488 24.03 18.07 -0.38
C TYR A 488 23.58 19.09 -1.46
N GLU A 489 23.57 18.70 -2.74
CA GLU A 489 23.11 19.59 -3.81
C GLU A 489 21.62 19.93 -3.71
N LEU A 490 20.78 18.95 -3.37
CA LEU A 490 19.33 19.15 -3.29
C LEU A 490 18.88 19.88 -2.02
N LYS A 491 19.71 20.02 -0.97
CA LYS A 491 19.32 20.71 0.25
C LYS A 491 18.97 22.19 0.03
N ASP A 492 19.66 22.85 -0.91
CA ASP A 492 19.45 24.26 -1.20
C ASP A 492 18.10 24.50 -1.92
N ASP A 493 17.65 23.52 -2.70
CA ASP A 493 16.36 23.52 -3.37
C ASP A 493 15.22 22.94 -2.50
N ALA A 494 15.54 22.34 -1.35
CA ALA A 494 14.60 21.48 -0.60
C ALA A 494 13.34 22.22 -0.14
N VAL A 495 13.45 23.49 0.29
CA VAL A 495 12.29 24.30 0.71
C VAL A 495 11.39 24.60 -0.50
N ALA A 496 11.97 25.02 -1.63
CA ALA A 496 11.22 25.28 -2.85
C ALA A 496 10.52 24.01 -3.37
N LEU A 497 11.22 22.87 -3.32
CA LEU A 497 10.66 21.58 -3.71
C LEU A 497 9.47 21.17 -2.83
N VAL A 498 9.55 21.31 -1.50
CA VAL A 498 8.39 20.98 -0.66
C VAL A 498 7.26 22.00 -0.81
N ASP A 499 7.56 23.28 -1.06
CA ASP A 499 6.56 24.32 -1.26
C ASP A 499 5.75 24.07 -2.55
N ALA A 500 6.40 23.54 -3.59
CA ALA A 500 5.75 23.20 -4.86
C ALA A 500 4.69 22.08 -4.72
N ILE A 501 4.87 21.16 -3.76
CA ILE A 501 3.98 20.00 -3.56
C ILE A 501 3.11 20.11 -2.30
N ALA A 502 3.42 21.06 -1.41
CA ALA A 502 2.69 21.19 -0.14
C ALA A 502 1.25 21.66 -0.36
N PRO A 503 0.29 21.14 0.40
CA PRO A 503 -1.01 21.78 0.49
C PRO A 503 -0.89 23.11 1.24
N THR A 504 -1.96 23.91 1.22
CA THR A 504 -2.01 25.17 1.99
C THR A 504 -1.74 24.93 3.47
N ASP A 505 -1.21 25.92 4.18
CA ASP A 505 -0.92 25.84 5.62
C ASP A 505 -2.14 25.44 6.47
N PHE A 506 -3.35 25.81 6.03
CA PHE A 506 -4.60 25.40 6.65
C PHE A 506 -4.81 23.88 6.61
N ILE A 507 -4.55 23.26 5.45
CA ILE A 507 -4.67 21.79 5.29
C ILE A 507 -3.51 21.08 5.97
N LEU A 508 -2.28 21.62 5.84
CA LEU A 508 -1.10 21.07 6.49
C LEU A 508 -1.26 21.01 8.02
N ASN A 509 -1.86 22.06 8.60
CA ASN A 509 -2.25 22.17 9.99
C ASN A 509 -1.15 21.74 10.97
N SER A 510 0.06 22.26 10.77
CA SER A 510 1.23 22.02 11.63
C SER A 510 1.95 23.34 11.95
N PRO A 511 2.01 23.78 13.21
CA PRO A 511 2.70 25.02 13.60
C PRO A 511 4.14 25.12 13.10
N ILE A 512 4.89 24.01 13.11
CA ILE A 512 6.29 23.98 12.67
C ILE A 512 6.46 23.78 11.17
N GLY A 513 5.36 23.47 10.46
CA GLY A 513 5.36 23.25 9.00
C GLY A 513 4.83 24.41 8.19
N LYS A 514 4.44 25.54 8.82
CA LYS A 514 3.93 26.70 8.10
C LYS A 514 4.97 27.31 7.15
N SER A 515 4.48 27.80 6.01
CA SER A 515 5.30 28.44 4.97
C SER A 515 5.94 29.76 5.40
N ASP A 516 5.44 30.38 6.46
CA ASP A 516 5.97 31.65 6.99
C ASP A 516 7.32 31.51 7.76
N GLY A 517 7.77 30.30 8.03
CA GLY A 517 9.01 30.01 8.74
C GLY A 517 9.03 30.44 10.24
N GLN A 518 7.91 30.92 10.79
CA GLN A 518 7.85 31.42 12.18
C GLN A 518 7.55 30.31 13.18
N ILE A 519 8.33 29.23 13.17
CA ILE A 519 8.06 27.99 13.91
C ILE A 519 7.81 28.23 15.42
N TYR A 520 8.61 29.09 16.06
CA TYR A 520 8.50 29.32 17.52
C TYR A 520 7.26 30.12 17.89
N LYS A 521 6.93 31.15 17.13
CA LYS A 521 5.74 31.98 17.33
C LYS A 521 4.47 31.16 17.10
N ASN A 522 4.44 30.38 16.03
CA ASN A 522 3.31 29.53 15.71
C ASN A 522 3.12 28.43 16.74
N LEU A 523 4.22 27.82 17.20
CA LEU A 523 4.18 26.78 18.22
C LEU A 523 3.71 27.32 19.57
N TYR A 524 4.24 28.50 20.00
CA TYR A 524 3.80 29.15 21.24
C TYR A 524 2.30 29.49 21.19
N SER A 525 1.84 30.07 20.08
CA SER A 525 0.41 30.35 19.87
C SER A 525 -0.45 29.08 20.00
N ALA A 526 -0.02 27.97 19.39
CA ALA A 526 -0.74 26.70 19.49
C ALA A 526 -0.77 26.14 20.93
N MET A 527 0.32 26.32 21.68
CA MET A 527 0.41 25.86 23.10
C MET A 527 -0.56 26.59 24.01
N ILE A 528 -0.62 27.93 23.94
CA ILE A 528 -1.49 28.73 24.81
C ILE A 528 -2.97 28.62 24.46
N GLN A 529 -3.31 28.18 23.23
CA GLN A 529 -4.70 27.93 22.80
C GLN A 529 -5.21 26.54 23.22
N GLY A 530 -4.33 25.69 23.77
CA GLY A 530 -4.74 24.38 24.27
C GLY A 530 -5.77 24.51 25.41
N PRO A 531 -6.79 23.65 25.46
CA PRO A 531 -7.75 23.68 26.57
C PRO A 531 -7.04 23.58 27.93
N ASN A 532 -7.36 24.51 28.84
CA ASN A 532 -6.82 24.56 30.19
C ASN A 532 -5.27 24.69 30.27
N ALA A 533 -4.60 25.12 29.19
CA ALA A 533 -3.14 25.16 29.11
C ALA A 533 -2.50 25.99 30.22
N LEU A 534 -3.16 27.09 30.68
CA LEU A 534 -2.70 28.01 31.71
C LEU A 534 -3.48 27.85 33.01
N GLU A 535 -4.40 26.91 33.11
CA GLU A 535 -5.18 26.66 34.29
C GLU A 535 -4.50 25.64 35.21
N ARG A 536 -4.64 25.84 36.53
CA ARG A 536 -4.20 24.81 37.44
C ARG A 536 -5.19 23.64 37.45
N PRO A 537 -4.72 22.40 37.65
CA PRO A 537 -5.58 21.20 37.57
C PRO A 537 -6.69 21.23 38.65
N SER A 538 -7.87 20.71 38.33
CA SER A 538 -9.01 20.67 39.27
C SER A 538 -8.67 19.98 40.60
N TYR A 539 -7.77 19.01 40.57
CA TYR A 539 -7.29 18.22 41.70
C TYR A 539 -6.08 18.85 42.43
N TRP A 540 -5.76 20.14 42.18
CA TRP A 540 -4.58 20.82 42.74
C TRP A 540 -4.47 20.75 44.26
N LYS A 541 -5.61 20.72 44.99
CA LYS A 541 -5.65 20.65 46.44
C LYS A 541 -5.01 19.39 47.01
N GLU A 542 -5.13 18.28 46.29
CA GLU A 542 -4.52 16.99 46.65
C GLU A 542 -3.00 17.04 46.56
N PHE A 543 -2.44 17.83 45.64
CA PHE A 543 -1.00 18.00 45.47
C PHE A 543 -0.36 18.98 46.47
N VAL A 544 -1.09 20.01 46.92
CA VAL A 544 -0.54 20.99 47.86
C VAL A 544 -0.68 20.54 49.31
N ASN A 545 -1.65 19.70 49.64
CA ASN A 545 -1.83 19.11 50.96
C ASN A 545 -0.88 17.92 51.14
N LYS A 546 0.42 18.20 51.12
CA LYS A 546 1.42 17.16 51.36
C LYS A 546 1.38 16.71 52.81
N PRO A 547 1.44 15.41 53.11
CA PRO A 547 1.60 14.92 54.46
C PRO A 547 2.92 15.43 55.06
N VAL A 548 2.91 15.83 56.34
CA VAL A 548 4.13 16.22 57.05
C VAL A 548 5.09 15.03 57.02
N ILE A 549 6.34 15.27 56.60
CA ILE A 549 7.38 14.23 56.56
C ILE A 549 7.52 13.65 57.99
N GLY A 550 7.42 12.34 58.12
CA GLY A 550 7.47 11.63 59.39
C GLY A 550 6.11 11.37 60.07
N SER A 551 5.01 11.95 59.58
CA SER A 551 3.67 11.71 60.15
C SER A 551 3.13 10.31 59.87
N LYS A 552 3.65 9.62 58.82
CA LYS A 552 3.31 8.25 58.43
C LYS A 552 4.26 7.17 58.94
N SER A 553 5.32 7.55 59.63
CA SER A 553 6.28 6.58 60.20
C SER A 553 5.75 5.79 61.39
N LYS A 554 4.47 5.94 61.71
CA LYS A 554 3.78 5.23 62.81
C LYS A 554 2.79 4.15 62.31
N LEU A 555 2.92 3.74 61.03
CA LEU A 555 2.21 2.58 60.52
C LEU A 555 3.04 1.31 60.68
#